data_09a0d52eb9f630dc76ecab9dda2284f1
#
_entry.id   09a0d52eb9f630dc76ecab9dda2284f1
#
_cell.length_a   1.000
_cell.length_b   1.000
_cell.length_c   1.000
_cell.angle_alpha   90.00
_cell.angle_beta   90.00
_cell.angle_gamma   90.00
#
_symmetry.space_group_name_H-M   'P 1'
#
loop_
_entity.id
_entity.type
_entity.pdbx_description
1 polymer ?
#
loop_
_entity_poly.entity_id
_entity_poly.type
_entity_poly.pdbx_seq_one_letter_code
_entity_poly.pdbx_strand_id
1 'polypeptide(L)'
;MQTTAYSLSGTGVRINAVCPGLIETGMTKPIFDNAKQRGTDHKIGQLNPLKRAGQPHELAAMGLFLASDEASYVNGQAIPVDGGLTASMPYAGKPI
;
A
#
# COMPACT_ATOMS: atom_id res chain seq x y z
N MET A 1 -0.18 -16.71 -1.16
CA MET A 1 -1.02 -16.04 -2.20
C MET A 1 -0.69 -16.57 -3.59
N GLN A 2 0.55 -16.58 -4.06
CA GLN A 2 0.90 -17.12 -5.38
C GLN A 2 0.60 -18.63 -5.49
N THR A 3 0.89 -19.40 -4.45
CA THR A 3 0.56 -20.83 -4.41
C THR A 3 -0.95 -21.06 -4.55
N THR A 4 -1.75 -20.23 -3.87
CA THR A 4 -3.21 -20.33 -3.93
C THR A 4 -3.71 -19.98 -5.33
N ALA A 5 -3.15 -18.94 -5.96
CA ALA A 5 -3.51 -18.56 -7.32
C ALA A 5 -3.23 -19.71 -8.30
N TYR A 6 -2.10 -20.39 -8.14
CA TYR A 6 -1.77 -21.55 -8.96
C TYR A 6 -2.75 -22.71 -8.74
N SER A 7 -3.12 -22.95 -7.48
CA SER A 7 -4.08 -24.02 -7.13
C SER A 7 -5.45 -23.80 -7.75
N LEU A 8 -5.80 -22.57 -8.08
CA LEU A 8 -7.08 -22.21 -8.70
C LEU A 8 -7.00 -22.18 -10.23
N SER A 9 -5.96 -22.79 -10.81
CA SER A 9 -5.77 -22.84 -12.27
C SER A 9 -7.00 -23.36 -12.97
N GLY A 10 -7.42 -22.68 -14.02
CA GLY A 10 -8.55 -23.09 -14.84
C GLY A 10 -9.92 -22.76 -14.27
N THR A 11 -10.00 -22.18 -13.08
CA THR A 11 -11.29 -21.89 -12.44
C THR A 11 -11.86 -20.52 -12.79
N GLY A 12 -11.04 -19.62 -13.32
CA GLY A 12 -11.44 -18.23 -13.56
C GLY A 12 -11.39 -17.35 -12.29
N VAL A 13 -10.99 -17.93 -11.16
CA VAL A 13 -10.84 -17.16 -9.91
C VAL A 13 -9.46 -16.56 -9.86
N ARG A 14 -9.38 -15.24 -9.60
CA ARG A 14 -8.14 -14.50 -9.43
C ARG A 14 -7.93 -14.17 -7.96
N ILE A 15 -6.67 -14.23 -7.52
CA ILE A 15 -6.28 -13.85 -6.17
C ILE A 15 -5.08 -12.93 -6.27
N ASN A 16 -5.20 -11.75 -5.68
CA ASN A 16 -4.13 -10.78 -5.56
C ASN A 16 -4.10 -10.24 -4.15
N ALA A 17 -2.98 -9.67 -3.77
CA ALA A 17 -2.82 -9.04 -2.47
C ALA A 17 -2.46 -7.56 -2.67
N VAL A 18 -3.01 -6.70 -1.82
CA VAL A 18 -2.62 -5.31 -1.73
C VAL A 18 -1.76 -5.16 -0.48
N CYS A 19 -0.55 -4.63 -0.65
CA CYS A 19 0.41 -4.46 0.44
C CYS A 19 0.51 -2.98 0.78
N PRO A 20 -0.23 -2.50 1.79
CA PRO A 20 -0.23 -1.07 2.10
C PRO A 20 1.06 -0.64 2.79
N GLY A 21 1.46 0.60 2.55
CA GLY A 21 2.44 1.28 3.37
C GLY A 21 1.76 1.93 4.57
N LEU A 22 2.26 3.09 4.98
CA LEU A 22 1.67 3.85 6.07
C LEU A 22 0.40 4.56 5.59
N ILE A 23 -0.75 4.12 6.08
CA ILE A 23 -2.06 4.64 5.71
C ILE A 23 -2.71 5.27 6.94
N GLU A 24 -3.25 6.46 6.79
CA GLU A 24 -3.98 7.14 7.86
C GLU A 24 -5.39 6.56 7.96
N THR A 25 -5.57 5.66 8.96
CA THR A 25 -6.83 4.94 9.20
C THR A 25 -7.25 5.08 10.65
N GLY A 26 -8.40 4.52 10.99
CA GLY A 26 -8.82 4.43 12.39
C GLY A 26 -7.82 3.69 13.28
N MET A 27 -7.15 2.67 12.74
CA MET A 27 -6.13 1.92 13.50
C MET A 27 -4.86 2.73 13.73
N THR A 28 -4.49 3.60 12.80
CA THR A 28 -3.28 4.42 12.90
C THR A 28 -3.55 5.80 13.50
N LYS A 29 -4.81 6.15 13.72
CA LYS A 29 -5.19 7.46 14.25
C LYS A 29 -4.46 7.84 15.53
N PRO A 30 -4.29 6.95 16.53
CA PRO A 30 -3.53 7.31 17.73
C PRO A 30 -2.11 7.74 17.44
N ILE A 31 -1.46 7.15 16.45
CA ILE A 31 -0.09 7.51 16.06
C ILE A 31 -0.07 8.93 15.49
N PHE A 32 -1.01 9.26 14.61
CA PHE A 32 -1.11 10.58 14.00
C PHE A 32 -1.46 11.64 15.05
N ASP A 33 -2.43 11.34 15.93
CA ASP A 33 -2.86 12.27 16.98
C ASP A 33 -1.71 12.55 17.95
N ASN A 34 -0.98 11.52 18.36
CA ASN A 34 0.17 11.68 19.24
C ASN A 34 1.26 12.54 18.59
N ALA A 35 1.53 12.32 17.32
CA ALA A 35 2.50 13.11 16.57
C ALA A 35 2.09 14.58 16.48
N LYS A 36 0.80 14.86 16.28
CA LYS A 36 0.28 16.23 16.27
C LYS A 36 0.48 16.91 17.62
N GLN A 37 0.22 16.21 18.72
CA GLN A 37 0.45 16.75 20.05
C GLN A 37 1.90 17.08 20.32
N ARG A 38 2.82 16.29 19.77
CA ARG A 38 4.27 16.49 19.90
C ARG A 38 4.84 17.46 18.89
N GLY A 39 4.05 17.91 17.92
CA GLY A 39 4.54 18.76 16.84
C GLY A 39 5.42 18.03 15.85
N THR A 40 5.34 16.68 15.77
CA THR A 40 6.17 15.87 14.90
C THR A 40 5.40 15.24 13.74
N ASP A 41 4.13 15.60 13.57
CA ASP A 41 3.29 15.05 12.52
C ASP A 41 3.85 15.29 11.11
N HIS A 42 4.61 16.37 10.92
CA HIS A 42 5.28 16.67 9.65
C HIS A 42 6.35 15.63 9.27
N LYS A 43 6.79 14.80 10.23
CA LYS A 43 7.78 13.75 9.99
C LYS A 43 7.15 12.44 9.51
N ILE A 44 5.82 12.30 9.65
CA ILE A 44 5.14 11.08 9.27
C ILE A 44 5.15 10.92 7.76
N GLY A 45 5.51 9.72 7.29
CA GLY A 45 5.52 9.41 5.87
C GLY A 45 6.70 9.95 5.09
N GLN A 46 7.71 10.50 5.76
CA GLN A 46 8.84 11.14 5.06
C GLN A 46 9.85 10.16 4.46
N LEU A 47 9.71 8.87 4.76
CA LEU A 47 10.61 7.85 4.23
C LEU A 47 10.25 7.39 2.82
N ASN A 48 9.02 7.61 2.37
CA ASN A 48 8.64 7.24 1.01
C ASN A 48 8.83 8.41 0.05
N PRO A 49 9.01 8.14 -1.27
CA PRO A 49 9.24 9.20 -2.26
C PRO A 49 8.13 10.24 -2.37
N LEU A 50 6.89 9.89 -2.06
CA LEU A 50 5.78 10.85 -2.11
C LEU A 50 5.73 11.75 -0.89
N LYS A 51 6.53 11.43 0.14
CA LYS A 51 6.71 12.27 1.33
C LYS A 51 5.42 12.53 2.09
N ARG A 52 4.54 11.53 2.17
CA ARG A 52 3.30 11.61 2.94
C ARG A 52 2.78 10.23 3.25
N ALA A 53 1.91 10.13 4.24
CA ALA A 53 1.10 8.92 4.47
C ALA A 53 0.02 8.82 3.37
N GLY A 54 -0.43 7.61 3.10
CA GLY A 54 -1.55 7.39 2.21
C GLY A 54 -2.88 7.58 2.91
N GLN A 55 -3.93 7.72 2.12
CA GLN A 55 -5.30 7.81 2.61
C GLN A 55 -6.05 6.53 2.30
N PRO A 56 -7.08 6.16 3.09
CA PRO A 56 -7.81 4.92 2.85
C PRO A 56 -8.38 4.79 1.44
N HIS A 57 -8.85 5.89 0.85
CA HIS A 57 -9.41 5.85 -0.50
C HIS A 57 -8.37 5.49 -1.55
N GLU A 58 -7.10 5.81 -1.31
CA GLU A 58 -6.03 5.48 -2.25
C GLU A 58 -5.77 3.97 -2.26
N LEU A 59 -5.84 3.33 -1.08
CA LEU A 59 -5.74 1.87 -0.98
C LEU A 59 -6.98 1.20 -1.57
N ALA A 60 -8.16 1.73 -1.27
CA ALA A 60 -9.42 1.20 -1.77
C ALA A 60 -9.51 1.26 -3.30
N ALA A 61 -8.95 2.29 -3.92
CA ALA A 61 -8.92 2.41 -5.38
C ALA A 61 -8.18 1.24 -6.04
N MET A 62 -7.06 0.81 -5.47
CA MET A 62 -6.33 -0.35 -5.97
C MET A 62 -7.15 -1.64 -5.78
N GLY A 63 -7.78 -1.79 -4.61
CA GLY A 63 -8.64 -2.95 -4.34
C GLY A 63 -9.81 -3.03 -5.31
N LEU A 64 -10.43 -1.91 -5.60
CA LEU A 64 -11.54 -1.84 -6.54
C LEU A 64 -11.09 -2.22 -7.96
N PHE A 65 -9.94 -1.70 -8.40
CA PHE A 65 -9.39 -2.06 -9.70
C PHE A 65 -9.13 -3.56 -9.80
N LEU A 66 -8.49 -4.15 -8.78
CA LEU A 66 -8.16 -5.57 -8.78
C LEU A 66 -9.40 -6.46 -8.77
N ALA A 67 -10.48 -6.00 -8.15
CA ALA A 67 -11.74 -6.73 -8.11
C ALA A 67 -12.55 -6.58 -9.41
N SER A 68 -12.18 -5.65 -10.27
CA SER A 68 -12.93 -5.35 -11.48
C SER A 68 -12.46 -6.19 -12.68
N ASP A 69 -13.27 -6.20 -13.73
CA ASP A 69 -12.92 -6.87 -14.98
C ASP A 69 -11.74 -6.20 -15.70
N GLU A 70 -11.45 -4.95 -15.37
CA GLU A 70 -10.29 -4.25 -15.92
C GLU A 70 -8.97 -4.93 -15.52
N ALA A 71 -8.96 -5.63 -14.38
CA ALA A 71 -7.79 -6.38 -13.93
C ALA A 71 -7.87 -7.86 -14.29
N SER A 72 -8.57 -8.20 -15.36
CA SER A 72 -8.89 -9.60 -15.71
C SER A 72 -7.67 -10.49 -15.96
N TYR A 73 -6.53 -9.89 -16.28
CA TYR A 73 -5.29 -10.66 -16.50
C TYR A 73 -4.28 -10.49 -15.36
N VAL A 74 -4.68 -9.87 -14.26
CA VAL A 74 -3.83 -9.69 -13.06
C VAL A 74 -4.17 -10.79 -12.06
N ASN A 75 -3.23 -11.67 -11.78
CA ASN A 75 -3.44 -12.81 -10.91
C ASN A 75 -2.15 -13.19 -10.19
N GLY A 76 -2.27 -13.56 -8.93
CA GLY A 76 -1.15 -14.04 -8.13
C GLY A 76 -0.15 -12.95 -7.75
N GLN A 77 -0.53 -11.69 -7.76
CA GLN A 77 0.38 -10.58 -7.54
C GLN A 77 0.21 -9.96 -6.15
N ALA A 78 1.32 -9.56 -5.56
CA ALA A 78 1.34 -8.73 -4.37
C ALA A 78 1.71 -7.31 -4.81
N ILE A 79 0.79 -6.37 -4.65
CA ILE A 79 0.93 -5.02 -5.20
C ILE A 79 1.10 -4.03 -4.07
N PRO A 80 2.29 -3.45 -3.90
CA PRO A 80 2.50 -2.40 -2.90
C PRO A 80 1.76 -1.12 -3.25
N VAL A 81 1.12 -0.52 -2.23
CA VAL A 81 0.52 0.81 -2.32
C VAL A 81 1.10 1.59 -1.15
N ASP A 82 2.29 2.13 -1.34
CA ASP A 82 3.14 2.60 -0.25
C ASP A 82 3.92 3.88 -0.58
N GLY A 83 3.49 4.61 -1.59
CA GLY A 83 4.16 5.84 -1.99
C GLY A 83 5.57 5.63 -2.53
N GLY A 84 5.92 4.42 -2.90
CA GLY A 84 7.22 4.07 -3.43
C GLY A 84 8.23 3.60 -2.39
N LEU A 85 7.80 3.39 -1.15
CA LEU A 85 8.72 3.02 -0.06
C LEU A 85 9.53 1.76 -0.38
N THR A 86 8.89 0.70 -0.86
CA THR A 86 9.58 -0.57 -1.16
C THR A 86 10.47 -0.49 -2.39
N ALA A 87 10.28 0.52 -3.23
CA ALA A 87 11.12 0.78 -4.41
C ALA A 87 12.27 1.73 -4.09
N SER A 88 12.42 2.12 -2.81
CA SER A 88 13.35 3.15 -2.38
C SER A 88 14.51 2.56 -1.59
N MET A 89 15.54 3.38 -1.36
CA MET A 89 16.61 3.11 -0.42
C MET A 89 16.52 4.15 0.71
N PRO A 90 15.54 4.01 1.61
CA PRO A 90 15.21 5.06 2.59
C PRO A 90 16.32 5.34 3.59
N TYR A 91 17.23 4.37 3.81
CA TYR A 91 18.34 4.54 4.74
C TYR A 91 19.25 5.72 4.37
N ALA A 92 19.33 6.04 3.10
CA ALA A 92 20.21 7.10 2.61
C ALA A 92 19.62 8.50 2.80
N GLY A 93 18.29 8.62 2.83
CA GLY A 93 17.61 9.91 2.89
C GLY A 93 17.92 10.84 1.73
N LYS A 94 18.52 10.31 0.67
CA LYS A 94 18.99 11.10 -0.47
C LYS A 94 18.49 10.51 -1.78
N PRO A 95 18.06 11.34 -2.73
CA PRO A 95 17.75 10.86 -4.09
C PRO A 95 19.01 10.31 -4.75
N ILE A 96 18.81 9.35 -5.59
CA ILE A 96 19.88 8.80 -6.40
C ILE A 96 20.16 9.72 -7.58
#